data_3ed66dc4b863d040a578d7bdd0e901df
#
_entry.id   3ed66dc4b863d040a578d7bdd0e901df
#
_cell.length_a   1.000
_cell.length_b   1.000
_cell.length_c   1.000
_cell.angle_alpha   90.00
_cell.angle_beta   90.00
_cell.angle_gamma   90.00
#
_symmetry.space_group_name_H-M   'P 1'
#
loop_
_entity.id
_entity.type
_entity.pdbx_description
1 polymer ?
#
loop_
_entity_poly.entity_id
_entity_poly.type
_entity_poly.pdbx_seq_one_letter_code
_entity_poly.pdbx_strand_id
1 'polypeptide(L)'
;MMIPFKVKTFSFLLACACSTAGMAQVGNDSPVKQVKISGYVGTRITDCIEHRVKAQDVDHLVEPFRHQNEKSRWQSEFWGKWIQGAIASYRYNRDPELYQIIKDAAESLMATQLPNGYIGNYAPEYQLQQWDVWGRKYTSLGLIAWYDLSGDKKALEAACRVVDHLMTQVGPGKVDIVSTGNYIGMPSSSVLEPVMYLYNRTKENTGHRTKRIKRYIE
;
A
#
# COMPACT_ATOMS: atom_id res chain seq x y z
N MET A 1 74.48 -12.76 50.03
CA MET A 1 74.35 -13.30 48.68
C MET A 1 72.82 -13.41 48.40
N MET A 2 72.26 -12.33 47.86
CA MET A 2 70.82 -12.17 47.64
C MET A 2 70.51 -12.51 46.19
N ILE A 3 69.62 -13.48 45.97
CA ILE A 3 69.15 -13.88 44.65
C ILE A 3 67.85 -13.05 44.32
N PRO A 4 67.80 -12.34 43.20
CA PRO A 4 66.62 -11.59 42.88
C PRO A 4 65.54 -12.51 42.22
N PHE A 5 64.33 -12.49 42.78
CA PHE A 5 63.20 -13.19 42.31
C PHE A 5 62.57 -12.37 41.11
N LYS A 6 62.59 -12.89 39.89
CA LYS A 6 61.95 -12.31 38.75
C LYS A 6 60.48 -12.70 38.77
N VAL A 7 59.62 -11.73 39.04
CA VAL A 7 58.12 -11.86 38.84
C VAL A 7 57.83 -11.78 37.37
N LYS A 8 57.34 -12.85 36.77
CA LYS A 8 56.77 -12.85 35.40
C LYS A 8 55.31 -12.37 35.48
N THR A 9 55.06 -11.16 34.97
CA THR A 9 53.74 -10.64 34.80
C THR A 9 53.05 -11.41 33.68
N PHE A 10 52.06 -12.19 34.02
CA PHE A 10 51.17 -12.86 33.05
C PHE A 10 50.05 -11.89 32.69
N SER A 11 50.15 -11.27 31.53
CA SER A 11 49.04 -10.47 30.97
C SER A 11 47.93 -11.40 30.51
N PHE A 12 46.84 -11.43 31.26
CA PHE A 12 45.60 -12.07 30.84
C PHE A 12 44.89 -11.15 29.85
N LEU A 13 44.99 -11.43 28.56
CA LEU A 13 44.15 -10.85 27.53
C LEU A 13 42.76 -11.45 27.67
N LEU A 14 41.86 -10.71 28.32
CA LEU A 14 40.41 -11.00 28.35
C LEU A 14 39.84 -10.73 26.97
N ALA A 15 39.72 -11.77 26.13
CA ALA A 15 39.02 -11.72 24.89
C ALA A 15 37.53 -11.56 25.21
N CYS A 16 37.02 -10.33 25.10
CA CYS A 16 35.61 -10.04 25.11
C CYS A 16 34.99 -10.65 23.83
N ALA A 17 34.49 -11.87 23.94
CA ALA A 17 33.62 -12.44 22.91
C ALA A 17 32.34 -11.63 22.88
N CYS A 18 32.26 -10.65 21.99
CA CYS A 18 30.98 -10.05 21.59
C CYS A 18 30.14 -11.18 21.01
N SER A 19 29.24 -11.72 21.82
CA SER A 19 28.10 -12.49 21.36
C SER A 19 27.28 -11.54 20.51
N THR A 20 27.49 -11.56 19.21
CA THR A 20 26.51 -11.05 18.27
C THR A 20 25.24 -11.84 18.50
N ALA A 21 24.29 -11.22 19.21
CA ALA A 21 22.91 -11.71 19.23
C ALA A 21 22.53 -11.93 17.78
N GLY A 22 22.37 -13.20 17.39
CA GLY A 22 21.89 -13.55 16.08
C GLY A 22 20.54 -12.87 15.91
N MET A 23 20.52 -11.76 15.17
CA MET A 23 19.29 -11.35 14.54
C MET A 23 18.84 -12.56 13.77
N ALA A 24 17.71 -13.13 14.16
CA ALA A 24 17.04 -14.13 13.37
C ALA A 24 16.92 -13.51 11.98
N GLN A 25 17.75 -13.98 11.08
CA GLN A 25 17.68 -13.65 9.68
C GLN A 25 16.35 -14.21 9.26
N VAL A 26 15.32 -13.34 9.22
CA VAL A 26 14.06 -13.63 8.52
C VAL A 26 14.54 -14.10 7.16
N GLY A 27 14.30 -15.38 6.89
CA GLY A 27 14.92 -16.07 5.79
C GLY A 27 14.91 -15.20 4.56
N ASN A 28 16.05 -15.12 3.90
CA ASN A 28 16.13 -14.60 2.55
C ASN A 28 15.32 -15.59 1.71
N ASP A 29 13.99 -15.45 1.78
CA ASP A 29 13.09 -16.11 0.86
C ASP A 29 13.47 -15.57 -0.51
N SER A 30 14.35 -16.30 -1.17
CA SER A 30 14.60 -16.08 -2.59
C SER A 30 13.22 -16.00 -3.23
N PRO A 31 12.82 -14.87 -3.82
CA PRO A 31 11.47 -14.72 -4.31
C PRO A 31 11.22 -15.89 -5.24
N VAL A 32 10.24 -16.74 -4.90
CA VAL A 32 9.84 -17.88 -5.73
C VAL A 32 9.52 -17.27 -7.09
N LYS A 33 10.43 -17.47 -8.05
CA LYS A 33 10.37 -16.75 -9.33
C LYS A 33 9.12 -17.12 -10.13
N GLN A 34 8.62 -18.34 -9.93
CA GLN A 34 7.38 -18.81 -10.55
C GLN A 34 6.86 -20.04 -9.80
N VAL A 35 5.61 -20.04 -9.40
CA VAL A 35 4.88 -21.22 -8.93
C VAL A 35 3.87 -21.61 -10.00
N LYS A 36 3.91 -22.86 -10.46
CA LYS A 36 2.88 -23.42 -11.34
C LYS A 36 2.12 -24.50 -10.57
N ILE A 37 0.84 -24.28 -10.36
CA ILE A 37 -0.05 -25.25 -9.72
C ILE A 37 -0.79 -26.02 -10.81
N SER A 38 -0.79 -27.35 -10.74
CA SER A 38 -1.46 -28.24 -11.67
C SER A 38 -2.67 -28.94 -11.03
N GLY A 39 -3.38 -29.74 -11.82
CA GLY A 39 -4.55 -30.50 -11.38
C GLY A 39 -5.74 -29.59 -11.05
N TYR A 40 -6.64 -30.07 -10.22
CA TYR A 40 -7.91 -29.38 -9.91
C TYR A 40 -7.72 -27.92 -9.45
N VAL A 41 -6.78 -27.69 -8.53
CA VAL A 41 -6.53 -26.33 -8.03
C VAL A 41 -6.00 -25.42 -9.12
N GLY A 42 -5.05 -25.89 -9.95
CA GLY A 42 -4.52 -25.12 -11.07
C GLY A 42 -5.60 -24.75 -12.09
N THR A 43 -6.49 -25.69 -12.41
CA THR A 43 -7.65 -25.42 -13.29
C THR A 43 -8.54 -24.32 -12.69
N ARG A 44 -8.87 -24.39 -11.38
CA ARG A 44 -9.70 -23.38 -10.72
C ARG A 44 -9.06 -22.00 -10.67
N ILE A 45 -7.74 -21.93 -10.52
CA ILE A 45 -7.02 -20.66 -10.62
C ILE A 45 -7.15 -20.08 -12.04
N THR A 46 -6.94 -20.89 -13.05
CA THR A 46 -7.10 -20.46 -14.46
C THR A 46 -8.54 -20.00 -14.74
N ASP A 47 -9.54 -20.78 -14.36
CA ASP A 47 -10.95 -20.42 -14.51
C ASP A 47 -11.28 -19.07 -13.82
N CYS A 48 -10.74 -18.86 -12.61
CA CYS A 48 -10.92 -17.61 -11.88
C CYS A 48 -10.30 -16.43 -12.64
N ILE A 49 -9.08 -16.59 -13.16
CA ILE A 49 -8.41 -15.52 -13.90
C ILE A 49 -9.19 -15.18 -15.16
N GLU A 50 -9.56 -16.18 -15.96
CA GLU A 50 -10.24 -15.94 -17.24
C GLU A 50 -11.68 -15.43 -17.07
N HIS A 51 -12.46 -16.05 -16.18
CA HIS A 51 -13.90 -15.82 -16.11
C HIS A 51 -14.35 -14.87 -15.00
N ARG A 52 -13.41 -14.39 -14.16
CA ARG A 52 -13.71 -13.42 -13.11
C ARG A 52 -12.81 -12.20 -13.18
N VAL A 53 -11.48 -12.41 -13.21
CA VAL A 53 -10.54 -11.28 -13.15
C VAL A 53 -10.50 -10.53 -14.47
N LYS A 54 -10.29 -11.23 -15.59
CA LYS A 54 -10.26 -10.64 -16.94
C LYS A 54 -11.65 -10.21 -17.43
N ALA A 55 -12.68 -10.97 -17.09
CA ALA A 55 -14.05 -10.68 -17.47
C ALA A 55 -14.72 -9.56 -16.66
N GLN A 56 -14.01 -8.95 -15.69
CA GLN A 56 -14.55 -7.83 -14.94
C GLN A 56 -14.77 -6.61 -15.83
N ASP A 57 -15.97 -6.06 -15.80
CA ASP A 57 -16.25 -4.75 -16.39
C ASP A 57 -15.55 -3.66 -15.57
N VAL A 58 -14.36 -3.29 -16.03
CA VAL A 58 -13.53 -2.29 -15.36
C VAL A 58 -14.12 -0.90 -15.46
N ASP A 59 -14.79 -0.60 -16.57
CA ASP A 59 -15.41 0.70 -16.77
C ASP A 59 -16.51 0.94 -15.73
N HIS A 60 -17.31 -0.08 -15.46
CA HIS A 60 -18.32 -0.06 -14.39
C HIS A 60 -17.68 0.13 -12.98
N LEU A 61 -16.45 -0.37 -12.74
CA LEU A 61 -15.76 -0.13 -11.48
C LEU A 61 -15.28 1.31 -11.34
N VAL A 62 -14.95 2.00 -12.44
CA VAL A 62 -14.48 3.39 -12.44
C VAL A 62 -15.62 4.39 -12.47
N GLU A 63 -16.78 4.01 -12.97
CA GLU A 63 -17.95 4.86 -13.15
C GLU A 63 -18.31 5.70 -11.91
N PRO A 64 -18.38 5.14 -10.67
CA PRO A 64 -18.70 5.92 -9.49
C PRO A 64 -17.73 7.08 -9.21
N PHE A 65 -16.46 6.91 -9.60
CA PHE A 65 -15.43 7.95 -9.42
C PHE A 65 -15.55 9.11 -10.41
N ARG A 66 -16.19 8.89 -11.56
CA ARG A 66 -16.45 9.94 -12.55
C ARG A 66 -17.57 10.87 -12.12
N HIS A 67 -18.58 10.34 -11.43
CA HIS A 67 -19.75 11.11 -11.01
C HIS A 67 -19.59 11.83 -9.69
N GLN A 68 -18.88 11.23 -8.73
CA GLN A 68 -18.59 11.82 -7.41
C GLN A 68 -19.84 12.42 -6.73
N ASN A 69 -20.95 11.70 -6.80
CA ASN A 69 -22.26 12.12 -6.30
C ASN A 69 -22.83 11.19 -5.22
N GLU A 70 -21.99 10.29 -4.70
CA GLU A 70 -22.37 9.33 -3.67
C GLU A 70 -22.46 9.99 -2.29
N LYS A 71 -23.28 9.42 -1.41
CA LYS A 71 -23.46 9.89 -0.03
C LYS A 71 -23.42 8.80 1.03
N SER A 72 -23.52 7.52 0.64
CA SER A 72 -23.68 6.44 1.64
C SER A 72 -23.08 5.09 1.25
N ARG A 73 -22.84 4.80 -0.02
CA ARG A 73 -22.45 3.46 -0.50
C ARG A 73 -20.93 3.30 -0.55
N TRP A 74 -20.47 2.05 -0.50
CA TRP A 74 -19.04 1.66 -0.44
C TRP A 74 -18.44 1.28 -1.81
N GLN A 75 -19.03 1.70 -2.92
CA GLN A 75 -18.68 1.27 -4.28
C GLN A 75 -17.21 1.54 -4.65
N SER A 76 -16.61 2.58 -4.08
CA SER A 76 -15.22 2.96 -4.35
C SER A 76 -14.18 1.93 -3.88
N GLU A 77 -14.54 0.98 -3.02
CA GLU A 77 -13.62 -0.09 -2.62
C GLU A 77 -13.42 -1.16 -3.71
N PHE A 78 -14.40 -1.33 -4.60
CA PHE A 78 -14.40 -2.47 -5.53
C PHE A 78 -13.26 -2.40 -6.54
N TRP A 79 -13.01 -1.22 -7.11
CA TRP A 79 -11.86 -1.05 -8.01
C TRP A 79 -10.53 -1.41 -7.32
N GLY A 80 -10.30 -0.89 -6.11
CA GLY A 80 -9.05 -1.12 -5.40
C GLY A 80 -8.86 -2.58 -4.97
N LYS A 81 -9.94 -3.28 -4.62
CA LYS A 81 -9.90 -4.72 -4.32
C LYS A 81 -9.64 -5.54 -5.58
N TRP A 82 -10.34 -5.23 -6.66
CA TRP A 82 -10.18 -5.94 -7.91
C TRP A 82 -8.76 -5.81 -8.47
N ILE A 83 -8.19 -4.59 -8.54
CA ILE A 83 -6.87 -4.39 -9.15
C ILE A 83 -5.76 -5.10 -8.38
N GLN A 84 -5.85 -5.19 -7.05
CA GLN A 84 -4.89 -5.96 -6.25
C GLN A 84 -4.98 -7.46 -6.58
N GLY A 85 -6.19 -8.00 -6.72
CA GLY A 85 -6.41 -9.39 -7.16
C GLY A 85 -5.93 -9.64 -8.59
N ALA A 86 -6.17 -8.69 -9.50
CA ALA A 86 -5.71 -8.75 -10.89
C ALA A 86 -4.16 -8.74 -10.97
N ILE A 87 -3.51 -7.89 -10.19
CA ILE A 87 -2.05 -7.84 -10.10
C ILE A 87 -1.47 -9.15 -9.54
N ALA A 88 -2.11 -9.74 -8.51
CA ALA A 88 -1.70 -11.04 -7.99
C ALA A 88 -1.85 -12.14 -9.05
N SER A 89 -2.93 -12.12 -9.80
CA SER A 89 -3.18 -13.03 -10.93
C SER A 89 -2.14 -12.87 -12.04
N TYR A 90 -1.83 -11.64 -12.43
CA TYR A 90 -0.77 -11.36 -13.40
C TYR A 90 0.60 -11.84 -12.90
N ARG A 91 0.93 -11.65 -11.63
CA ARG A 91 2.19 -12.16 -11.06
C ARG A 91 2.28 -13.69 -11.14
N TYR A 92 1.14 -14.37 -11.10
CA TYR A 92 1.07 -15.84 -11.23
C TYR A 92 1.26 -16.31 -12.66
N ASN A 93 0.53 -15.75 -13.65
CA ASN A 93 0.51 -16.28 -15.01
C ASN A 93 1.28 -15.45 -16.05
N ARG A 94 1.61 -14.19 -15.74
CA ARG A 94 2.31 -13.24 -16.64
C ARG A 94 1.58 -13.00 -17.97
N ASP A 95 0.24 -13.08 -17.95
CA ASP A 95 -0.59 -12.89 -19.14
C ASP A 95 -0.52 -11.41 -19.61
N PRO A 96 -0.04 -11.14 -20.83
CA PRO A 96 0.10 -9.77 -21.34
C PRO A 96 -1.23 -9.07 -21.56
N GLU A 97 -2.32 -9.80 -21.83
CA GLU A 97 -3.66 -9.25 -21.94
C GLU A 97 -4.14 -8.73 -20.59
N LEU A 98 -3.96 -9.55 -19.53
CA LEU A 98 -4.30 -9.12 -18.17
C LEU A 98 -3.47 -7.90 -17.73
N TYR A 99 -2.20 -7.82 -18.11
CA TYR A 99 -1.37 -6.65 -17.84
C TYR A 99 -1.95 -5.40 -18.47
N GLN A 100 -2.40 -5.49 -19.73
CA GLN A 100 -3.02 -4.34 -20.41
C GLN A 100 -4.32 -3.92 -19.74
N ILE A 101 -5.18 -4.86 -19.37
CA ILE A 101 -6.42 -4.58 -18.62
C ILE A 101 -6.12 -3.84 -17.30
N ILE A 102 -5.10 -4.29 -16.55
CA ILE A 102 -4.70 -3.64 -15.30
C ILE A 102 -4.19 -2.21 -15.55
N LYS A 103 -3.38 -2.03 -16.59
CA LYS A 103 -2.85 -0.72 -16.97
C LYS A 103 -3.98 0.25 -17.32
N ASP A 104 -4.89 -0.15 -18.19
CA ASP A 104 -6.01 0.67 -18.63
C ASP A 104 -6.94 1.04 -17.46
N ALA A 105 -7.15 0.09 -16.53
CA ALA A 105 -7.89 0.31 -15.30
C ALA A 105 -7.23 1.36 -14.39
N ALA A 106 -5.91 1.32 -14.25
CA ALA A 106 -5.16 2.27 -13.44
C ALA A 106 -5.19 3.67 -14.09
N GLU A 107 -4.99 3.77 -15.40
CA GLU A 107 -5.04 5.02 -16.15
C GLU A 107 -6.44 5.64 -16.10
N SER A 108 -7.50 4.83 -16.28
CA SER A 108 -8.89 5.28 -16.17
C SER A 108 -9.22 5.85 -14.79
N LEU A 109 -8.77 5.19 -13.71
CA LEU A 109 -8.99 5.72 -12.37
C LEU A 109 -8.22 7.01 -12.13
N MET A 110 -6.93 7.06 -12.50
CA MET A 110 -6.12 8.27 -12.33
C MET A 110 -6.70 9.48 -13.07
N ALA A 111 -7.35 9.26 -14.21
CA ALA A 111 -8.02 10.31 -14.97
C ALA A 111 -9.20 10.96 -14.22
N THR A 112 -9.75 10.31 -13.18
CA THR A 112 -10.82 10.87 -12.35
C THR A 112 -10.32 11.79 -11.22
N GLN A 113 -8.98 11.90 -11.06
CA GLN A 113 -8.41 12.68 -9.95
C GLN A 113 -8.72 14.18 -10.08
N LEU A 114 -9.36 14.75 -9.07
CA LEU A 114 -9.64 16.17 -9.01
C LEU A 114 -8.36 17.00 -8.80
N PRO A 115 -8.37 18.29 -9.15
CA PRO A 115 -7.24 19.20 -8.94
C PRO A 115 -6.74 19.26 -7.50
N ASN A 116 -7.63 19.11 -6.50
CA ASN A 116 -7.29 19.06 -5.08
C ASN A 116 -6.66 17.72 -4.64
N GLY A 117 -6.61 16.72 -5.52
CA GLY A 117 -6.01 15.40 -5.25
C GLY A 117 -7.01 14.31 -4.89
N TYR A 118 -8.29 14.62 -4.73
CA TYR A 118 -9.30 13.65 -4.39
C TYR A 118 -9.50 12.61 -5.52
N ILE A 119 -9.51 11.33 -5.17
CA ILE A 119 -10.05 10.22 -5.96
C ILE A 119 -10.98 9.45 -5.03
N GLY A 120 -12.25 9.53 -5.29
CA GLY A 120 -13.32 8.87 -4.54
C GLY A 120 -14.64 9.08 -5.27
N ASN A 121 -15.72 8.54 -4.73
CA ASN A 121 -17.05 8.62 -5.34
C ASN A 121 -18.02 9.52 -4.59
N TYR A 122 -17.63 10.11 -3.46
CA TYR A 122 -18.49 10.93 -2.61
C TYR A 122 -18.56 12.38 -3.09
N ALA A 123 -19.75 12.95 -3.02
CA ALA A 123 -19.94 14.39 -3.21
C ALA A 123 -19.21 15.17 -2.10
N PRO A 124 -18.74 16.40 -2.37
CA PRO A 124 -17.91 17.16 -1.45
C PRO A 124 -18.49 17.30 -0.04
N GLU A 125 -19.81 17.52 0.09
CA GLU A 125 -20.52 17.68 1.35
C GLU A 125 -20.67 16.38 2.16
N TYR A 126 -20.46 15.23 1.52
CA TYR A 126 -20.53 13.91 2.16
C TYR A 126 -19.15 13.26 2.39
N GLN A 127 -18.06 13.95 2.04
CA GLN A 127 -16.73 13.48 2.33
C GLN A 127 -16.53 13.31 3.84
N LEU A 128 -15.65 12.41 4.23
CA LEU A 128 -15.40 11.95 5.60
C LEU A 128 -16.57 11.19 6.25
N GLN A 129 -17.71 11.05 5.58
CA GLN A 129 -18.85 10.31 6.09
C GLN A 129 -18.87 8.87 5.55
N GLN A 130 -19.60 8.01 6.22
CA GLN A 130 -19.90 6.63 5.81
C GLN A 130 -18.65 5.85 5.37
N TRP A 131 -18.47 5.62 4.07
CA TRP A 131 -17.39 4.79 3.50
C TRP A 131 -16.40 5.59 2.66
N ASP A 132 -16.43 6.91 2.70
CA ASP A 132 -15.56 7.75 1.87
C ASP A 132 -14.07 7.48 2.14
N VAL A 133 -13.62 7.56 3.40
CA VAL A 133 -12.19 7.33 3.74
C VAL A 133 -11.79 5.88 3.49
N TRP A 134 -12.70 4.94 3.72
CA TRP A 134 -12.52 3.53 3.37
C TRP A 134 -12.28 3.34 1.87
N GLY A 135 -13.05 4.04 1.02
CA GLY A 135 -12.85 4.05 -0.43
C GLY A 135 -11.48 4.60 -0.81
N ARG A 136 -11.08 5.74 -0.25
CA ARG A 136 -9.75 6.35 -0.47
C ARG A 136 -8.60 5.40 -0.06
N LYS A 137 -8.79 4.60 1.00
CA LYS A 137 -7.84 3.56 1.37
C LYS A 137 -7.61 2.59 0.21
N TYR A 138 -8.69 2.00 -0.34
CA TYR A 138 -8.56 1.01 -1.41
C TYR A 138 -8.07 1.61 -2.72
N THR A 139 -8.47 2.84 -3.04
CA THR A 139 -7.91 3.62 -4.15
C THR A 139 -6.39 3.73 -4.02
N SER A 140 -5.91 4.16 -2.86
CA SER A 140 -4.47 4.31 -2.60
C SER A 140 -3.73 2.97 -2.67
N LEU A 141 -4.27 1.90 -2.07
CA LEU A 141 -3.68 0.56 -2.12
C LEU A 141 -3.57 0.03 -3.55
N GLY A 142 -4.61 0.23 -4.36
CA GLY A 142 -4.60 -0.19 -5.76
C GLY A 142 -3.57 0.56 -6.60
N LEU A 143 -3.47 1.89 -6.44
CA LEU A 143 -2.47 2.71 -7.14
C LEU A 143 -1.04 2.37 -6.72
N ILE A 144 -0.81 2.11 -5.42
CA ILE A 144 0.49 1.66 -4.90
C ILE A 144 0.85 0.30 -5.49
N ALA A 145 -0.10 -0.65 -5.54
CA ALA A 145 0.13 -1.97 -6.11
C ALA A 145 0.47 -1.90 -7.61
N TRP A 146 -0.17 -0.99 -8.36
CA TRP A 146 0.16 -0.72 -9.75
C TRP A 146 1.56 -0.12 -9.89
N TYR A 147 1.90 0.87 -9.06
CA TYR A 147 3.27 1.41 -9.03
C TYR A 147 4.32 0.32 -8.76
N ASP A 148 4.08 -0.54 -7.79
CA ASP A 148 5.00 -1.63 -7.42
C ASP A 148 5.17 -2.68 -8.53
N LEU A 149 4.18 -2.80 -9.41
CA LEU A 149 4.24 -3.70 -10.56
C LEU A 149 4.92 -3.07 -11.77
N SER A 150 4.54 -1.82 -12.09
CA SER A 150 4.88 -1.16 -13.37
C SER A 150 6.02 -0.16 -13.27
N GLY A 151 6.30 0.37 -12.07
CA GLY A 151 7.19 1.52 -11.88
C GLY A 151 6.56 2.86 -12.28
N ASP A 152 5.24 2.92 -12.56
CA ASP A 152 4.55 4.13 -13.00
C ASP A 152 4.51 5.19 -11.90
N LYS A 153 5.38 6.19 -12.02
CA LYS A 153 5.49 7.29 -11.06
C LYS A 153 4.23 8.15 -10.97
N LYS A 154 3.39 8.17 -12.01
CA LYS A 154 2.11 8.90 -11.98
C LYS A 154 1.15 8.26 -11.00
N ALA A 155 1.13 6.93 -10.91
CA ALA A 155 0.31 6.22 -9.95
C ALA A 155 0.75 6.48 -8.49
N LEU A 156 2.07 6.48 -8.24
CA LEU A 156 2.59 6.84 -6.92
C LEU A 156 2.23 8.28 -6.55
N GLU A 157 2.38 9.22 -7.49
CA GLU A 157 2.02 10.63 -7.30
C GLU A 157 0.52 10.79 -7.04
N ALA A 158 -0.33 10.11 -7.82
CA ALA A 158 -1.78 10.13 -7.63
C ALA A 158 -2.17 9.62 -6.23
N ALA A 159 -1.60 8.49 -5.79
CA ALA A 159 -1.83 7.96 -4.45
C ALA A 159 -1.38 8.92 -3.34
N CYS A 160 -0.22 9.58 -3.51
CA CYS A 160 0.24 10.62 -2.60
C CYS A 160 -0.75 11.79 -2.51
N ARG A 161 -1.28 12.25 -3.64
CA ARG A 161 -2.24 13.35 -3.68
C ARG A 161 -3.56 13.00 -3.00
N VAL A 162 -4.03 11.74 -3.09
CA VAL A 162 -5.21 11.27 -2.33
C VAL A 162 -4.97 11.41 -0.84
N VAL A 163 -3.82 10.97 -0.34
CA VAL A 163 -3.45 11.07 1.08
C VAL A 163 -3.22 12.53 1.49
N ASP A 164 -2.52 13.32 0.69
CA ASP A 164 -2.32 14.75 0.94
C ASP A 164 -3.67 15.49 1.07
N HIS A 165 -4.65 15.19 0.21
CA HIS A 165 -5.99 15.74 0.31
C HIS A 165 -6.68 15.32 1.62
N LEU A 166 -6.62 14.03 1.98
CA LEU A 166 -7.18 13.54 3.25
C LEU A 166 -6.56 14.28 4.44
N MET A 167 -5.24 14.49 4.44
CA MET A 167 -4.53 15.21 5.49
C MET A 167 -4.89 16.70 5.57
N THR A 168 -5.54 17.29 4.57
CA THR A 168 -6.13 18.63 4.70
C THR A 168 -7.39 18.63 5.54
N GLN A 169 -8.06 17.50 5.67
CA GLN A 169 -9.37 17.35 6.30
C GLN A 169 -9.28 16.75 7.72
N VAL A 170 -8.34 15.81 7.96
CA VAL A 170 -8.19 15.09 9.23
C VAL A 170 -6.83 15.33 9.86
N GLY A 171 -6.75 15.18 11.20
CA GLY A 171 -5.50 15.31 11.97
C GLY A 171 -5.54 16.40 13.03
N PRO A 172 -4.40 16.75 13.67
CA PRO A 172 -4.34 17.74 14.72
C PRO A 172 -4.95 19.10 14.33
N GLY A 173 -5.91 19.58 15.10
CA GLY A 173 -6.65 20.83 14.85
C GLY A 173 -7.68 20.75 13.71
N LYS A 174 -8.00 19.55 13.24
CA LYS A 174 -8.99 19.24 12.19
C LYS A 174 -9.97 18.18 12.69
N VAL A 175 -10.68 17.54 11.76
CA VAL A 175 -11.56 16.42 12.11
C VAL A 175 -10.72 15.26 12.64
N ASP A 176 -11.13 14.67 13.76
CA ASP A 176 -10.52 13.45 14.27
C ASP A 176 -10.95 12.25 13.39
N ILE A 177 -10.01 11.41 13.00
CA ILE A 177 -10.27 10.27 12.14
C ILE A 177 -11.30 9.31 12.75
N VAL A 178 -11.34 9.16 14.07
CA VAL A 178 -12.30 8.29 14.76
C VAL A 178 -13.73 8.83 14.74
N SER A 179 -13.91 10.11 14.44
CA SER A 179 -15.21 10.73 14.25
C SER A 179 -15.71 10.66 12.80
N THR A 180 -14.92 10.08 11.90
CA THR A 180 -15.28 9.95 10.48
C THR A 180 -15.86 8.56 10.17
N GLY A 181 -16.70 8.51 9.14
CA GLY A 181 -17.24 7.25 8.62
C GLY A 181 -18.09 6.47 9.61
N ASN A 182 -18.16 5.16 9.39
CA ASN A 182 -18.95 4.23 10.20
C ASN A 182 -18.14 3.65 11.37
N TYR A 183 -18.83 3.03 12.34
CA TYR A 183 -18.24 2.24 13.42
C TYR A 183 -17.14 2.98 14.20
N ILE A 184 -17.41 4.23 14.60
CA ILE A 184 -16.48 5.07 15.36
C ILE A 184 -15.13 5.16 14.62
N GLY A 185 -15.18 5.41 13.32
CA GLY A 185 -14.00 5.61 12.47
C GLY A 185 -13.13 4.37 12.24
N MET A 186 -13.56 3.17 12.64
CA MET A 186 -12.72 1.97 12.49
C MET A 186 -12.32 1.71 11.02
N PRO A 187 -13.25 1.71 10.04
CA PRO A 187 -12.87 1.60 8.63
C PRO A 187 -11.99 2.75 8.17
N SER A 188 -12.28 3.97 8.60
CA SER A 188 -11.52 5.16 8.23
C SER A 188 -10.08 5.11 8.75
N SER A 189 -9.88 4.70 10.00
CA SER A 189 -8.56 4.58 10.63
C SER A 189 -7.65 3.59 9.89
N SER A 190 -8.23 2.62 9.18
CA SER A 190 -7.45 1.64 8.40
C SER A 190 -6.71 2.27 7.20
N VAL A 191 -6.97 3.55 6.86
CA VAL A 191 -6.19 4.31 5.85
C VAL A 191 -4.73 4.47 6.26
N LEU A 192 -4.40 4.24 7.53
CA LEU A 192 -3.01 4.22 7.98
C LEU A 192 -2.14 3.23 7.19
N GLU A 193 -2.72 2.12 6.72
CA GLU A 193 -2.01 1.11 5.92
C GLU A 193 -1.39 1.71 4.64
N PRO A 194 -2.14 2.28 3.68
CA PRO A 194 -1.54 2.90 2.50
C PRO A 194 -0.67 4.11 2.84
N VAL A 195 -0.97 4.86 3.91
CA VAL A 195 -0.11 5.98 4.36
C VAL A 195 1.29 5.47 4.69
N MET A 196 1.40 4.36 5.44
CA MET A 196 2.69 3.74 5.76
C MET A 196 3.40 3.20 4.52
N TYR A 197 2.65 2.61 3.57
CA TYR A 197 3.24 2.16 2.31
C TYR A 197 3.80 3.31 1.47
N LEU A 198 3.11 4.44 1.41
CA LEU A 198 3.58 5.64 0.74
C LEU A 198 4.79 6.25 1.44
N TYR A 199 4.76 6.34 2.78
CA TYR A 199 5.93 6.79 3.55
C TYR A 199 7.17 6.00 3.19
N ASN A 200 7.10 4.67 3.16
CA ASN A 200 8.23 3.81 2.84
C ASN A 200 8.77 4.00 1.41
N ARG A 201 7.91 4.38 0.44
CA ARG A 201 8.29 4.58 -0.96
C ARG A 201 8.76 6.00 -1.27
N THR A 202 8.40 6.97 -0.44
CA THR A 202 8.70 8.38 -0.69
C THR A 202 9.77 8.96 0.23
N LYS A 203 10.18 8.24 1.28
CA LYS A 203 11.14 8.73 2.28
C LYS A 203 12.49 9.16 1.72
N GLU A 204 12.91 8.60 0.60
CA GLU A 204 14.20 8.90 -0.02
C GLU A 204 14.17 10.16 -0.92
N ASN A 205 12.99 10.59 -1.38
CA ASN A 205 12.87 11.56 -2.46
C ASN A 205 12.27 12.93 -2.10
N THR A 206 11.71 13.12 -0.89
CA THR A 206 11.00 14.38 -0.61
C THR A 206 11.03 14.79 0.87
N GLY A 207 12.04 15.57 1.25
CA GLY A 207 12.16 16.07 2.63
C GLY A 207 10.91 16.82 3.17
N HIS A 208 10.06 17.39 2.31
CA HIS A 208 8.83 18.08 2.70
C HIS A 208 7.64 17.13 2.86
N ARG A 209 7.47 16.18 1.93
CA ARG A 209 6.37 15.20 1.94
C ARG A 209 6.54 14.20 3.07
N THR A 210 7.76 13.70 3.28
CA THR A 210 8.11 12.81 4.39
C THR A 210 7.85 13.45 5.75
N LYS A 211 8.16 14.75 5.93
CA LYS A 211 7.87 15.48 7.18
C LYS A 211 6.36 15.61 7.45
N ARG A 212 5.54 15.72 6.41
CA ARG A 212 4.09 15.82 6.55
C ARG A 212 3.50 14.47 6.96
N ILE A 213 3.85 13.39 6.28
CA ILE A 213 3.41 12.02 6.60
C ILE A 213 3.90 11.61 7.99
N LYS A 214 5.16 11.91 8.34
CA LYS A 214 5.73 11.61 9.66
C LYS A 214 4.93 12.26 10.79
N ARG A 215 4.56 13.53 10.67
CA ARG A 215 3.71 14.23 11.66
C ARG A 215 2.30 13.64 11.81
N TYR A 216 1.83 12.89 10.85
CA TYR A 216 0.53 12.22 10.91
C TYR A 216 0.58 10.87 11.62
N ILE A 217 1.77 10.27 11.68
CA ILE A 217 2.03 8.97 12.31
C ILE A 217 2.44 9.15 13.79
N GLU A 218 3.11 10.23 14.12
CA GLU A 218 3.46 10.64 15.50
C GLU A 218 2.26 11.31 16.20
#